data_6922b5974fd1a769cbe8bbcb8e51b64a
#
_entry.id   6922b5974fd1a769cbe8bbcb8e51b64a
#
_cell.length_a   1.000
_cell.length_b   1.000
_cell.length_c   1.000
_cell.angle_alpha   90.00
_cell.angle_beta   90.00
_cell.angle_gamma   90.00
#
_symmetry.space_group_name_H-M   'P 1'
#
loop_
_entity.id
_entity.type
_entity.pdbx_description
1 polymer ?
#
loop_
_entity_poly.entity_id
_entity_poly.type
_entity_poly.pdbx_seq_one_letter_code
_entity_poly.pdbx_strand_id
1 'polypeptide(L)'
;TLHSAALWREEQWRRIDRFMTKKERALFNRAEASDRYDDPDYLKALDRFMDLYCGPTVDENSPEYLKRKKKNAGEVYITAWGANEFGPTGTLASYDYRGKLGKITVPTLVTSGQMDLCSPYIAKSMADELPNSRWELFRYSRHMAFVEEEERYFKVLKDWLKDFE
;
A
#
# COMPACT_ATOMS: atom_id res chain seq x y z
N THR A 1 5.69 -2.00 0.30
CA THR A 1 6.64 -2.71 1.17
C THR A 1 5.98 -3.06 2.49
N LEU A 2 6.01 -4.32 2.89
CA LEU A 2 5.43 -4.78 4.15
C LEU A 2 6.47 -4.69 5.27
N HIS A 3 6.22 -3.84 6.26
CA HIS A 3 7.06 -3.73 7.46
C HIS A 3 6.64 -4.75 8.53
N SER A 4 5.33 -4.85 8.76
CA SER A 4 4.71 -5.81 9.68
C SER A 4 3.28 -6.09 9.25
N ALA A 5 2.89 -7.36 9.25
CA ALA A 5 1.54 -7.80 8.95
C ALA A 5 0.51 -7.24 9.95
N ALA A 6 0.87 -7.25 11.23
CA ALA A 6 0.02 -6.71 12.29
C ALA A 6 -0.18 -5.19 12.14
N LEU A 7 0.90 -4.44 11.87
CA LEU A 7 0.81 -2.99 11.68
C LEU A 7 0.02 -2.63 10.42
N TRP A 8 0.19 -3.39 9.33
CA TRP A 8 -0.60 -3.21 8.12
C TRP A 8 -2.09 -3.37 8.42
N ARG A 9 -2.49 -4.48 9.04
CA ARG A 9 -3.89 -4.76 9.42
C ARG A 9 -4.46 -3.64 10.30
N GLU A 10 -3.74 -3.22 11.32
CA GLU A 10 -4.15 -2.15 12.22
C GLU A 10 -4.43 -0.84 11.48
N GLU A 11 -3.53 -0.42 10.59
CA GLU A 11 -3.67 0.80 9.81
C GLU A 11 -4.83 0.73 8.80
N GLN A 12 -5.06 -0.42 8.15
CA GLN A 12 -6.20 -0.57 7.25
C GLN A 12 -7.52 -0.47 8.02
N TRP A 13 -7.65 -1.15 9.17
CA TRP A 13 -8.87 -1.07 9.97
C TRP A 13 -9.11 0.32 10.56
N ARG A 14 -8.09 1.05 10.97
CA ARG A 14 -8.23 2.47 11.37
C ARG A 14 -8.84 3.32 10.27
N ARG A 15 -8.48 3.09 9.01
CA ARG A 15 -9.02 3.80 7.87
C ARG A 15 -10.45 3.40 7.56
N ILE A 16 -10.75 2.11 7.60
CA ILE A 16 -12.11 1.59 7.46
C ILE A 16 -13.02 2.23 8.51
N ASP A 17 -12.60 2.26 9.75
CA ASP A 17 -13.37 2.86 10.84
C ASP A 17 -13.58 4.37 10.69
N ARG A 18 -12.59 5.07 10.16
CA ARG A 18 -12.62 6.52 10.06
C ARG A 18 -13.34 7.05 8.82
N PHE A 19 -13.17 6.38 7.67
CA PHE A 19 -13.56 6.92 6.37
C PHE A 19 -14.66 6.14 5.64
N MET A 20 -14.99 4.93 6.11
CA MET A 20 -16.08 4.15 5.55
C MET A 20 -17.39 4.39 6.30
N THR A 21 -18.49 4.30 5.57
CA THR A 21 -19.84 4.37 6.16
C THR A 21 -20.10 3.19 7.08
N LYS A 22 -21.09 3.30 7.97
CA LYS A 22 -21.51 2.17 8.82
C LYS A 22 -21.88 0.92 8.02
N LYS A 23 -22.53 1.11 6.85
CA LYS A 23 -22.92 0.01 5.96
C LYS A 23 -21.67 -0.69 5.39
N GLU A 24 -20.71 0.07 4.87
CA GLU A 24 -19.47 -0.47 4.32
C GLU A 24 -18.63 -1.19 5.38
N ARG A 25 -18.49 -0.61 6.58
CA ARG A 25 -17.80 -1.28 7.70
C ARG A 25 -18.43 -2.62 8.05
N ALA A 26 -19.77 -2.71 8.05
CA ALA A 26 -20.47 -3.97 8.29
C ALA A 26 -20.18 -5.02 7.19
N LEU A 27 -20.00 -4.58 5.93
CA LEU A 27 -19.58 -5.47 4.83
C LEU A 27 -18.18 -6.02 5.05
N PHE A 28 -17.21 -5.15 5.38
CA PHE A 28 -15.83 -5.55 5.67
C PHE A 28 -15.77 -6.52 6.86
N ASN A 29 -16.44 -6.20 7.98
CA ASN A 29 -16.47 -7.07 9.15
C ASN A 29 -17.08 -8.44 8.85
N ARG A 30 -18.16 -8.48 8.06
CA ARG A 30 -18.81 -9.73 7.67
C ARG A 30 -17.91 -10.57 6.75
N ALA A 31 -17.28 -9.97 5.76
CA ALA A 31 -16.35 -10.66 4.88
C ALA A 31 -15.19 -11.27 5.64
N GLU A 32 -14.58 -10.53 6.56
CA GLU A 32 -13.49 -11.01 7.42
C GLU A 32 -13.95 -12.16 8.33
N ALA A 33 -15.12 -12.05 8.96
CA ALA A 33 -15.64 -13.07 9.86
C ALA A 33 -16.05 -14.38 9.16
N SER A 34 -16.44 -14.31 7.88
CA SER A 34 -16.90 -15.46 7.09
C SER A 34 -15.86 -15.99 6.08
N ASP A 35 -14.73 -15.32 5.98
CA ASP A 35 -13.71 -15.54 4.92
C ASP A 35 -14.31 -15.54 3.49
N ARG A 36 -15.34 -14.67 3.28
CA ARG A 36 -16.05 -14.54 2.01
C ARG A 36 -15.96 -13.15 1.44
N TYR A 37 -15.25 -13.04 0.32
CA TYR A 37 -14.89 -11.77 -0.33
C TYR A 37 -15.52 -11.61 -1.72
N ASP A 38 -16.53 -12.42 -2.04
CA ASP A 38 -17.23 -12.48 -3.32
C ASP A 38 -18.57 -11.72 -3.35
N ASP A 39 -19.00 -11.15 -2.21
CA ASP A 39 -20.24 -10.35 -2.09
C ASP A 39 -20.14 -9.09 -2.98
N PRO A 40 -21.09 -8.83 -3.92
CA PRO A 40 -21.05 -7.67 -4.80
C PRO A 40 -21.05 -6.31 -4.07
N ASP A 41 -21.72 -6.21 -2.92
CA ASP A 41 -21.71 -4.97 -2.13
C ASP A 41 -20.37 -4.78 -1.42
N TYR A 42 -19.74 -5.88 -0.96
CA TYR A 42 -18.37 -5.85 -0.46
C TYR A 42 -17.39 -5.39 -1.53
N LEU A 43 -17.48 -5.94 -2.75
CA LEU A 43 -16.59 -5.57 -3.85
C LEU A 43 -16.71 -4.08 -4.21
N LYS A 44 -17.93 -3.53 -4.22
CA LYS A 44 -18.12 -2.08 -4.43
C LYS A 44 -17.49 -1.23 -3.30
N ALA A 45 -17.62 -1.69 -2.06
CA ALA A 45 -16.99 -1.00 -0.93
C ALA A 45 -15.47 -1.09 -0.99
N LEU A 46 -14.93 -2.24 -1.43
CA LEU A 46 -13.50 -2.44 -1.68
C LEU A 46 -13.00 -1.52 -2.80
N ASP A 47 -13.69 -1.46 -3.94
CA ASP A 47 -13.33 -0.56 -5.05
C ASP A 47 -13.24 0.88 -4.57
N ARG A 48 -14.24 1.35 -3.80
CA ARG A 48 -14.19 2.70 -3.22
C ARG A 48 -13.00 2.89 -2.27
N PHE A 49 -12.66 1.88 -1.46
CA PHE A 49 -11.49 1.93 -0.59
C PHE A 49 -10.20 2.01 -1.41
N MET A 50 -10.09 1.21 -2.46
CA MET A 50 -8.92 1.22 -3.36
C MET A 50 -8.78 2.54 -4.10
N ASP A 51 -9.88 3.15 -4.55
CA ASP A 51 -9.88 4.47 -5.16
C ASP A 51 -9.38 5.57 -4.20
N LEU A 52 -9.65 5.45 -2.91
CA LEU A 52 -9.18 6.41 -1.92
C LEU A 52 -7.68 6.29 -1.60
N TYR A 53 -7.09 5.10 -1.72
CA TYR A 53 -5.77 4.83 -1.18
C TYR A 53 -4.77 4.23 -2.16
N CYS A 54 -5.23 3.53 -3.19
CA CYS A 54 -4.33 2.87 -4.13
C CYS A 54 -3.93 3.75 -5.31
N GLY A 55 -4.89 4.29 -6.03
CA GLY A 55 -4.61 5.11 -7.20
C GLY A 55 -5.84 5.31 -8.09
N PRO A 56 -5.70 6.06 -9.17
CA PRO A 56 -6.81 6.32 -10.08
C PRO A 56 -7.24 5.03 -10.77
N THR A 57 -8.54 4.90 -10.99
CA THR A 57 -9.08 3.88 -11.89
C THR A 57 -8.47 4.06 -13.28
N VAL A 58 -7.99 2.97 -13.88
CA VAL A 58 -7.42 3.00 -15.22
C VAL A 58 -8.53 3.16 -16.25
N ASP A 59 -8.43 4.21 -17.07
CA ASP A 59 -9.38 4.56 -18.13
C ASP A 59 -8.68 4.74 -19.50
N GLU A 60 -9.42 5.23 -20.49
CA GLU A 60 -8.91 5.47 -21.84
C GLU A 60 -7.80 6.53 -21.91
N ASN A 61 -7.80 7.49 -20.97
CA ASN A 61 -6.81 8.58 -20.88
C ASN A 61 -5.59 8.20 -20.07
N SER A 62 -5.62 7.07 -19.40
CA SER A 62 -4.50 6.60 -18.59
C SER A 62 -3.28 6.27 -19.43
N PRO A 63 -2.04 6.46 -18.93
CA PRO A 63 -0.83 6.08 -19.62
C PRO A 63 -0.82 4.61 -20.06
N GLU A 64 -0.24 4.32 -21.22
CA GLU A 64 -0.20 2.97 -21.80
C GLU A 64 0.38 1.90 -20.85
N TYR A 65 1.37 2.26 -20.05
CA TYR A 65 1.98 1.33 -19.11
C TYR A 65 1.00 0.88 -18.00
N LEU A 66 -0.04 1.65 -17.70
CA LEU A 66 -1.11 1.26 -16.77
C LEU A 66 -2.17 0.39 -17.45
N LYS A 67 -2.44 0.63 -18.74
CA LYS A 67 -3.45 -0.13 -19.51
C LYS A 67 -2.98 -1.52 -19.92
N ARG A 68 -1.69 -1.79 -19.87
CA ARG A 68 -1.13 -3.10 -20.26
C ARG A 68 -1.73 -4.22 -19.44
N LYS A 69 -2.22 -5.28 -20.12
CA LYS A 69 -2.59 -6.53 -19.46
C LYS A 69 -1.39 -7.09 -18.70
N LYS A 70 -1.49 -7.16 -17.40
CA LYS A 70 -0.49 -7.79 -16.54
C LYS A 70 -0.75 -9.29 -16.49
N LYS A 71 0.30 -10.11 -16.56
CA LYS A 71 0.21 -11.53 -16.19
C LYS A 71 -0.04 -11.56 -14.68
N ASN A 72 -1.19 -12.07 -14.28
CA ASN A 72 -1.55 -12.12 -12.88
C ASN A 72 -0.93 -13.35 -12.23
N ALA A 73 -0.11 -13.15 -11.21
CA ALA A 73 0.44 -14.21 -10.35
C ALA A 73 -0.53 -14.52 -9.19
N GLY A 74 -1.82 -14.67 -9.50
CA GLY A 74 -2.88 -14.80 -8.51
C GLY A 74 -2.64 -15.88 -7.46
N GLU A 75 -2.15 -17.07 -7.87
CA GLU A 75 -1.84 -18.15 -6.93
C GLU A 75 -0.72 -17.76 -5.95
N VAL A 76 0.34 -17.10 -6.43
CA VAL A 76 1.44 -16.61 -5.58
C VAL A 76 0.93 -15.55 -4.61
N TYR A 77 0.10 -14.63 -5.10
CA TYR A 77 -0.48 -13.58 -4.26
C TYR A 77 -1.37 -14.17 -3.17
N ILE A 78 -2.30 -15.05 -3.53
CA ILE A 78 -3.21 -15.72 -2.58
C ILE A 78 -2.42 -16.54 -1.54
N THR A 79 -1.40 -17.27 -1.97
CA THR A 79 -0.57 -18.07 -1.06
C THR A 79 0.21 -17.20 -0.08
N ALA A 80 0.77 -16.10 -0.55
CA ALA A 80 1.62 -15.23 0.26
C ALA A 80 0.79 -14.27 1.11
N TRP A 81 -0.14 -13.55 0.50
CA TRP A 81 -0.91 -12.50 1.12
C TRP A 81 -2.27 -12.99 1.63
N GLY A 82 -3.03 -13.66 0.79
CA GLY A 82 -4.41 -14.08 1.09
C GLY A 82 -5.43 -13.42 0.17
N ALA A 83 -6.70 -13.58 0.49
CA ALA A 83 -7.82 -13.18 -0.36
C ALA A 83 -8.28 -11.72 -0.20
N ASN A 84 -7.71 -10.97 0.75
CA ASN A 84 -8.13 -9.58 1.02
C ASN A 84 -6.94 -8.63 1.17
N GLU A 85 -7.18 -7.32 0.99
CA GLU A 85 -6.15 -6.28 1.07
C GLU A 85 -5.88 -5.75 2.49
N PHE A 86 -6.73 -6.09 3.47
CA PHE A 86 -6.73 -5.46 4.80
C PHE A 86 -5.75 -6.09 5.78
N GLY A 87 -5.24 -7.25 5.46
CA GLY A 87 -4.20 -7.91 6.26
C GLY A 87 -3.87 -9.28 5.70
N PRO A 88 -2.60 -9.64 5.69
CA PRO A 88 -2.18 -10.94 5.17
C PRO A 88 -2.74 -12.09 6.02
N THR A 89 -3.32 -13.07 5.33
CA THR A 89 -3.81 -14.33 5.89
C THR A 89 -3.05 -15.55 5.35
N GLY A 90 -2.21 -15.36 4.34
CA GLY A 90 -1.32 -16.37 3.79
C GLY A 90 -0.02 -16.53 4.57
N THR A 91 1.07 -16.95 3.90
CA THR A 91 2.36 -17.20 4.55
C THR A 91 3.01 -15.95 5.16
N LEU A 92 2.56 -14.75 4.76
CA LEU A 92 2.99 -13.47 5.33
C LEU A 92 2.19 -13.05 6.58
N ALA A 93 1.23 -13.84 7.05
CA ALA A 93 0.37 -13.47 8.18
C ALA A 93 1.13 -13.15 9.47
N SER A 94 2.27 -13.82 9.70
CA SER A 94 3.13 -13.61 10.87
C SER A 94 4.39 -12.78 10.55
N TYR A 95 4.47 -12.19 9.35
CA TYR A 95 5.64 -11.42 8.94
C TYR A 95 5.81 -10.17 9.81
N ASP A 96 6.99 -10.02 10.42
CA ASP A 96 7.36 -8.85 11.21
C ASP A 96 8.86 -8.57 11.14
N TYR A 97 9.20 -7.42 10.56
CA TYR A 97 10.57 -6.93 10.43
C TYR A 97 10.87 -5.72 11.32
N ARG A 98 9.94 -5.31 12.17
CA ARG A 98 10.18 -4.25 13.14
C ARG A 98 11.36 -4.61 14.04
N GLY A 99 12.24 -3.65 14.28
CA GLY A 99 13.47 -3.85 15.02
C GLY A 99 14.58 -4.59 14.27
N LYS A 100 14.40 -4.92 12.98
CA LYS A 100 15.38 -5.65 12.15
C LYS A 100 16.02 -4.81 11.05
N LEU A 101 15.41 -3.67 10.70
CA LEU A 101 15.86 -2.82 9.60
C LEU A 101 17.17 -2.10 9.90
N GLY A 102 17.55 -1.95 11.16
CA GLY A 102 18.84 -1.37 11.57
C GLY A 102 20.08 -2.08 11.02
N LYS A 103 19.92 -3.30 10.48
CA LYS A 103 21.01 -4.05 9.80
C LYS A 103 21.18 -3.66 8.33
N ILE A 104 20.26 -2.91 7.75
CA ILE A 104 20.31 -2.46 6.35
C ILE A 104 21.06 -1.13 6.34
N THR A 105 22.34 -1.19 6.00
CA THR A 105 23.26 -0.03 6.04
C THR A 105 23.38 0.69 4.71
N VAL A 106 22.85 0.12 3.63
CA VAL A 106 22.85 0.78 2.30
C VAL A 106 21.94 2.02 2.32
N PRO A 107 22.33 3.10 1.64
CA PRO A 107 21.47 4.26 1.50
C PRO A 107 20.10 3.87 0.96
N THR A 108 19.03 4.33 1.61
CA THR A 108 17.66 3.91 1.29
C THR A 108 16.74 5.11 1.16
N LEU A 109 16.11 5.28 0.00
CA LEU A 109 15.03 6.24 -0.19
C LEU A 109 13.68 5.55 0.05
N VAL A 110 12.95 5.99 1.06
CA VAL A 110 11.59 5.55 1.34
C VAL A 110 10.62 6.58 0.79
N THR A 111 9.70 6.17 -0.07
CA THR A 111 8.68 7.05 -0.65
C THR A 111 7.29 6.60 -0.25
N SER A 112 6.39 7.54 0.02
CA SER A 112 4.97 7.26 0.25
C SER A 112 4.09 8.44 -0.15
N GLY A 113 2.86 8.17 -0.57
CA GLY A 113 1.85 9.20 -0.75
C GLY A 113 1.17 9.55 0.57
N GLN A 114 0.57 10.74 0.64
CA GLN A 114 -0.19 11.20 1.83
C GLN A 114 -1.40 10.29 2.10
N MET A 115 -2.06 9.81 1.06
CA MET A 115 -3.21 8.91 1.12
C MET A 115 -2.85 7.48 0.65
N ASP A 116 -1.59 7.09 0.82
CA ASP A 116 -1.06 5.81 0.37
C ASP A 116 -1.73 4.62 1.08
N LEU A 117 -1.98 3.56 0.34
CA LEU A 117 -2.42 2.26 0.88
C LEU A 117 -1.45 1.75 1.96
N CYS A 118 -0.13 1.86 1.73
CA CYS A 118 0.90 1.73 2.76
C CYS A 118 1.01 3.07 3.52
N SER A 119 0.30 3.23 4.63
CA SER A 119 0.13 4.53 5.28
C SER A 119 1.46 5.27 5.51
N PRO A 120 1.45 6.62 5.47
CA PRO A 120 2.64 7.41 5.83
C PRO A 120 3.24 7.02 7.18
N TYR A 121 2.43 6.56 8.11
CA TYR A 121 2.90 6.06 9.40
C TYR A 121 3.76 4.79 9.25
N ILE A 122 3.31 3.83 8.43
CA ILE A 122 4.10 2.61 8.14
C ILE A 122 5.41 2.98 7.43
N ALA A 123 5.33 3.81 6.39
CA ALA A 123 6.51 4.24 5.64
C ALA A 123 7.52 5.00 6.53
N LYS A 124 7.02 5.92 7.36
CA LYS A 124 7.86 6.66 8.31
C LYS A 124 8.51 5.75 9.35
N SER A 125 7.75 4.79 9.90
CA SER A 125 8.30 3.85 10.88
C SER A 125 9.43 2.98 10.30
N MET A 126 9.33 2.60 9.02
CA MET A 126 10.45 1.93 8.33
C MET A 126 11.66 2.85 8.17
N ALA A 127 11.44 4.10 7.74
CA ALA A 127 12.51 5.06 7.58
C ALA A 127 13.24 5.35 8.90
N ASP A 128 12.50 5.43 10.01
CA ASP A 128 13.08 5.69 11.34
C ASP A 128 13.96 4.53 11.86
N GLU A 129 13.69 3.30 11.42
CA GLU A 129 14.53 2.15 11.79
C GLU A 129 15.76 1.99 10.91
N LEU A 130 15.74 2.51 9.68
CA LEU A 130 16.83 2.42 8.72
C LEU A 130 17.93 3.44 9.08
N PRO A 131 19.20 3.02 9.35
CA PRO A 131 20.24 3.92 9.83
C PRO A 131 20.70 4.95 8.78
N ASN A 132 20.46 4.67 7.51
CA ASN A 132 20.90 5.51 6.40
C ASN A 132 19.73 5.71 5.40
N SER A 133 18.70 6.40 5.85
CA SER A 133 17.49 6.59 5.06
C SER A 133 17.08 8.06 4.93
N ARG A 134 16.38 8.33 3.83
CA ARG A 134 15.61 9.54 3.61
C ARG A 134 14.17 9.15 3.33
N TRP A 135 13.22 9.78 4.00
CA TRP A 135 11.79 9.63 3.70
C TRP A 135 11.25 10.83 2.95
N GLU A 136 10.55 10.55 1.84
CA GLU A 136 9.91 11.56 1.00
C GLU A 136 8.41 11.31 0.93
N LEU A 137 7.62 12.28 1.41
CA LEU A 137 6.16 12.24 1.40
C LEU A 137 5.62 13.00 0.18
N PHE A 138 4.86 12.31 -0.66
CA PHE A 138 4.14 12.87 -1.80
C PHE A 138 2.75 13.31 -1.37
N ARG A 139 2.60 14.62 -1.22
CA ARG A 139 1.46 15.23 -0.53
C ARG A 139 0.12 15.05 -1.24
N TYR A 140 0.15 14.95 -2.57
CA TYR A 140 -1.03 14.87 -3.41
C TYR A 140 -1.23 13.48 -4.01
N SER A 141 -0.51 12.48 -3.50
CA SER A 141 -0.52 11.13 -4.03
C SER A 141 -1.12 10.12 -3.04
N ARG A 142 -1.65 9.05 -3.63
CA ARG A 142 -1.99 7.77 -3.02
C ARG A 142 -0.81 6.81 -3.18
N HIS A 143 -1.05 5.53 -3.42
CA HIS A 143 0.00 4.50 -3.55
C HIS A 143 0.86 4.65 -4.82
N MET A 144 0.38 5.36 -5.81
CA MET A 144 1.02 5.47 -7.12
C MET A 144 1.62 6.88 -7.34
N ALA A 145 2.47 7.35 -6.42
CA ALA A 145 3.09 8.68 -6.52
C ALA A 145 3.86 8.91 -7.84
N PHE A 146 4.41 7.83 -8.43
CA PHE A 146 5.09 7.89 -9.73
C PHE A 146 4.15 8.17 -10.92
N VAL A 147 2.83 8.10 -10.71
CA VAL A 147 1.78 8.47 -11.66
C VAL A 147 1.17 9.82 -11.29
N GLU A 148 0.84 9.99 -10.00
CA GLU A 148 0.03 11.11 -9.53
C GLU A 148 0.82 12.40 -9.31
N GLU A 149 2.11 12.29 -8.99
CA GLU A 149 3.07 13.41 -8.90
C GLU A 149 4.33 13.08 -9.72
N GLU A 150 4.18 12.67 -10.98
CA GLU A 150 5.21 12.10 -11.82
C GLU A 150 6.47 12.99 -11.88
N GLU A 151 6.34 14.26 -12.22
CA GLU A 151 7.48 15.19 -12.33
C GLU A 151 8.27 15.28 -11.03
N ARG A 152 7.56 15.44 -9.91
CA ARG A 152 8.17 15.53 -8.58
C ARG A 152 8.80 14.20 -8.19
N TYR A 153 8.13 13.07 -8.48
CA TYR A 153 8.63 11.74 -8.15
C TYR A 153 9.98 11.49 -8.86
N PHE A 154 10.04 11.70 -10.16
CA PHE A 154 11.27 11.48 -10.91
C PHE A 154 12.37 12.52 -10.60
N LYS A 155 11.99 13.74 -10.23
CA LYS A 155 12.97 14.71 -9.74
C LYS A 155 13.61 14.23 -8.43
N VAL A 156 12.81 13.82 -7.45
CA VAL A 156 13.29 13.30 -6.16
C VAL A 156 14.20 12.09 -6.37
N LEU A 157 13.78 11.14 -7.21
CA LEU A 157 14.56 9.95 -7.52
C LEU A 157 15.90 10.29 -8.18
N LYS A 158 15.91 11.16 -9.19
CA LYS A 158 17.15 11.60 -9.87
C LYS A 158 18.09 12.35 -8.93
N ASP A 159 17.55 13.24 -8.10
CA ASP A 159 18.38 13.99 -7.14
C ASP A 159 18.97 13.05 -6.09
N TRP A 160 18.20 12.05 -5.63
CA TRP A 160 18.72 11.01 -4.73
C TRP A 160 19.85 10.19 -5.35
N LEU A 161 19.70 9.76 -6.61
CA LEU A 161 20.70 8.92 -7.28
C LEU A 161 22.02 9.65 -7.52
N LYS A 162 22.00 10.97 -7.76
CA LYS A 162 23.22 11.78 -7.92
C LYS A 162 24.13 11.82 -6.68
N ASP A 163 23.56 11.59 -5.50
CA ASP A 163 24.35 11.55 -4.26
C ASP A 163 25.29 10.32 -4.21
N PHE A 164 25.21 9.42 -5.20
CA PHE A 164 25.98 8.16 -5.29
C PHE A 164 26.77 8.00 -6.60
N GLU A 165 26.75 9.00 -7.47
CA GLU A 165 27.61 9.08 -8.66
C GLU A 165 28.98 9.69 -8.30
#